data_578f36ec0d7fb925b53ae92a69dec2b1
#
_entry.id   578f36ec0d7fb925b53ae92a69dec2b1
#
_cell.length_a   1.000
_cell.length_b   1.000
_cell.length_c   1.000
_cell.angle_alpha   90.00
_cell.angle_beta   90.00
_cell.angle_gamma   90.00
#
_symmetry.space_group_name_H-M   'P 1'
#
loop_
_entity.id
_entity.type
_entity.pdbx_description
1 polymer ?
#
loop_
_entity_poly.entity_id
_entity_poly.type
_entity_poly.pdbx_seq_one_letter_code
_entity_poly.pdbx_strand_id
1 'polypeptide(L)'
;MLTITIAGTQYPVHFGLRGLNTFTKTTGLSFGDVVTAKDAASSLDGIVALGVLGLNEGARKCGDPKARRFTEDDLWDAVDADPGIIFQIADAFSAAIKPLVAKLDGVVDPNS
;
A
#
# COMPACT_ATOMS: atom_id res chain seq x y z
N MET A 1 -12.27 -6.80 2.08
CA MET A 1 -10.98 -6.13 2.37
C MET A 1 -9.87 -6.82 1.59
N LEU A 2 -8.93 -6.04 1.07
CA LEU A 2 -7.79 -6.62 0.37
C LEU A 2 -6.88 -7.33 1.36
N THR A 3 -6.25 -8.40 0.89
CA THR A 3 -5.30 -9.16 1.70
C THR A 3 -4.04 -9.45 0.89
N ILE A 4 -2.95 -9.69 1.59
CA ILE A 4 -1.76 -10.30 1.00
C ILE A 4 -1.38 -11.53 1.82
N THR A 5 -0.76 -12.50 1.15
CA THR A 5 -0.36 -13.75 1.79
C THR A 5 1.14 -13.75 2.04
N ILE A 6 1.52 -13.96 3.29
CA ILE A 6 2.92 -14.03 3.70
C ILE A 6 3.11 -15.33 4.49
N ALA A 7 4.00 -16.19 4.02
CA ALA A 7 4.29 -17.47 4.66
C ALA A 7 3.03 -18.32 4.92
N GLY A 8 2.10 -18.30 3.97
CA GLY A 8 0.87 -19.07 4.07
C GLY A 8 -0.24 -18.43 4.89
N THR A 9 -0.02 -17.27 5.47
CA THR A 9 -1.02 -16.56 6.26
C THR A 9 -1.51 -15.33 5.52
N GLN A 10 -2.82 -15.15 5.47
CA GLN A 10 -3.42 -13.97 4.86
C GLN A 10 -3.49 -12.84 5.87
N TYR A 11 -3.00 -11.67 5.47
CA TYR A 11 -3.03 -10.46 6.29
C TYR A 11 -3.85 -9.38 5.60
N PRO A 12 -4.74 -8.69 6.32
CA PRO A 12 -5.50 -7.60 5.71
C PRO A 12 -4.59 -6.41 5.44
N VAL A 13 -4.84 -5.76 4.30
CA VAL A 13 -4.15 -4.51 3.95
C VAL A 13 -5.18 -3.44 3.65
N HIS A 14 -4.85 -2.21 3.99
CA HIS A 14 -5.71 -1.06 3.74
C HIS A 14 -4.88 0.13 3.30
N PHE A 15 -5.22 0.67 2.14
CA PHE A 15 -4.57 1.86 1.59
C PHE A 15 -5.60 2.98 1.50
N GLY A 16 -5.81 3.66 2.63
CA GLY A 16 -6.72 4.79 2.71
C GLY A 16 -5.96 6.11 2.66
N LEU A 17 -6.71 7.22 2.66
CA LEU A 17 -6.11 8.55 2.57
C LEU A 17 -5.18 8.86 3.75
N ARG A 18 -5.52 8.41 4.94
CA ARG A 18 -4.67 8.62 6.11
C ARG A 18 -3.31 7.96 5.93
N GLY A 19 -3.31 6.72 5.47
CA GLY A 19 -2.07 5.99 5.21
C GLY A 19 -1.26 6.62 4.10
N LEU A 20 -1.91 7.01 3.01
CA LEU A 20 -1.25 7.69 1.90
C LEU A 20 -0.65 9.01 2.34
N ASN A 21 -1.32 9.76 3.20
CA ASN A 21 -0.78 11.00 3.75
C ASN A 21 0.50 10.73 4.57
N THR A 22 0.49 9.69 5.39
CA THR A 22 1.68 9.28 6.14
C THR A 22 2.81 8.90 5.18
N PHE A 23 2.49 8.17 4.13
CA PHE A 23 3.46 7.74 3.14
C PHE A 23 4.11 8.94 2.44
N THR A 24 3.32 9.94 2.04
CA THR A 24 3.86 11.12 1.37
C THR A 24 4.79 11.91 2.29
N LYS A 25 4.44 12.00 3.58
CA LYS A 25 5.30 12.69 4.55
C LYS A 25 6.62 11.96 4.77
N THR A 26 6.57 10.64 4.80
CA THR A 26 7.75 9.82 5.06
C THR A 26 8.69 9.80 3.87
N THR A 27 8.15 9.72 2.64
CA THR A 27 8.94 9.56 1.43
C THR A 27 9.26 10.88 0.73
N GLY A 28 8.53 11.94 1.06
CA GLY A 28 8.66 13.22 0.37
C GLY A 28 7.98 13.26 -1.00
N LEU A 29 7.32 12.20 -1.42
CA LEU A 29 6.58 12.17 -2.68
C LEU A 29 5.29 12.96 -2.56
N SER A 30 4.84 13.54 -3.67
CA SER A 30 3.55 14.23 -3.68
C SER A 30 2.41 13.23 -3.73
N PHE A 31 1.22 13.67 -3.32
CA PHE A 31 0.03 12.82 -3.41
C PHE A 31 -0.23 12.39 -4.87
N GLY A 32 -0.04 13.32 -5.81
CA GLY A 32 -0.19 12.99 -7.23
C GLY A 32 0.77 11.90 -7.69
N ASP A 33 2.03 11.96 -7.27
CA ASP A 33 3.02 10.94 -7.62
C ASP A 33 2.65 9.59 -7.04
N VAL A 34 2.14 9.57 -5.82
CA VAL A 34 1.75 8.32 -5.16
C VAL A 34 0.56 7.68 -5.88
N VAL A 35 -0.48 8.46 -6.18
CA VAL A 35 -1.69 7.89 -6.81
C VAL A 35 -1.47 7.50 -8.26
N THR A 36 -0.50 8.11 -8.94
CA THR A 36 -0.14 7.67 -10.28
C THR A 36 0.85 6.52 -10.26
N ALA A 37 1.37 6.21 -9.09
CA ALA A 37 2.32 5.13 -8.85
C ALA A 37 3.60 5.23 -9.71
N LYS A 38 3.94 6.44 -10.15
CA LYS A 38 5.10 6.60 -11.02
C LYS A 38 6.40 6.29 -10.30
N ASP A 39 6.55 6.83 -9.10
CA ASP A 39 7.79 6.65 -8.34
C ASP A 39 7.65 5.68 -7.20
N ALA A 40 6.47 5.63 -6.58
CA ALA A 40 6.24 4.73 -5.44
C ALA A 40 6.38 3.26 -5.82
N ALA A 41 5.90 2.89 -7.00
CA ALA A 41 5.95 1.51 -7.45
C ALA A 41 7.18 1.20 -8.31
N SER A 42 8.06 2.18 -8.52
CA SER A 42 9.24 1.99 -9.37
C SER A 42 10.47 1.53 -8.59
N SER A 43 10.44 1.58 -7.27
CA SER A 43 11.56 1.14 -6.46
C SER A 43 11.12 0.09 -5.45
N LEU A 44 12.02 -0.82 -5.10
CA LEU A 44 11.74 -1.83 -4.09
C LEU A 44 11.48 -1.20 -2.72
N ASP A 45 12.25 -0.15 -2.38
CA ASP A 45 12.03 0.56 -1.12
C ASP A 45 10.63 1.15 -1.04
N GLY A 46 10.15 1.73 -2.14
CA GLY A 46 8.81 2.30 -2.21
C GLY A 46 7.73 1.23 -2.03
N ILE A 47 7.88 0.09 -2.69
CA ILE A 47 6.91 -1.01 -2.59
C ILE A 47 6.90 -1.59 -1.18
N VAL A 48 8.07 -1.79 -0.58
CA VAL A 48 8.16 -2.31 0.78
C VAL A 48 7.54 -1.33 1.77
N ALA A 49 7.81 -0.04 1.63
CA ALA A 49 7.21 0.97 2.48
C ALA A 49 5.68 0.99 2.35
N LEU A 50 5.15 0.87 1.14
CA LEU A 50 3.72 0.76 0.91
C LEU A 50 3.15 -0.49 1.56
N GLY A 51 3.86 -1.61 1.46
CA GLY A 51 3.43 -2.87 2.06
C GLY A 51 3.33 -2.77 3.58
N VAL A 52 4.33 -2.20 4.22
CA VAL A 52 4.33 -1.99 5.67
C VAL A 52 3.15 -1.12 6.07
N LEU A 53 2.95 -0.02 5.37
CA LEU A 53 1.84 0.88 5.63
C LEU A 53 0.50 0.17 5.50
N GLY A 54 0.31 -0.55 4.39
CA GLY A 54 -0.94 -1.25 4.13
C GLY A 54 -1.24 -2.32 5.16
N LEU A 55 -0.23 -3.09 5.55
CA LEU A 55 -0.38 -4.14 6.56
C LEU A 55 -0.74 -3.54 7.93
N ASN A 56 -0.08 -2.48 8.33
CA ASN A 56 -0.34 -1.85 9.62
C ASN A 56 -1.69 -1.17 9.66
N GLU A 57 -2.08 -0.51 8.58
CA GLU A 57 -3.41 0.10 8.48
C GLU A 57 -4.51 -0.96 8.40
N GLY A 58 -4.26 -2.07 7.72
CA GLY A 58 -5.18 -3.20 7.71
C GLY A 58 -5.40 -3.78 9.08
N ALA A 59 -4.33 -3.96 9.84
CA ALA A 59 -4.41 -4.46 11.21
C ALA A 59 -5.21 -3.48 12.10
N ARG A 60 -4.97 -2.19 11.95
CA ARG A 60 -5.70 -1.17 12.70
C ARG A 60 -7.19 -1.18 12.37
N LYS A 61 -7.52 -1.30 11.08
CA LYS A 61 -8.91 -1.30 10.62
C LYS A 61 -9.68 -2.54 11.07
N CYS A 62 -9.00 -3.68 11.17
CA CYS A 62 -9.64 -4.90 11.65
C CYS A 62 -9.99 -4.84 13.13
N GLY A 63 -9.34 -3.94 13.89
CA GLY A 63 -9.62 -3.79 15.30
C GLY A 63 -9.23 -5.00 16.14
N ASP A 64 -8.41 -5.90 15.59
CA ASP A 64 -7.95 -7.07 16.33
C ASP A 64 -6.69 -6.69 17.11
N PRO A 65 -6.74 -6.67 18.44
CA PRO A 65 -5.58 -6.32 19.25
C PRO A 65 -4.42 -7.31 19.09
N LYS A 66 -4.70 -8.50 18.56
CA LYS A 66 -3.67 -9.51 18.29
C LYS A 66 -3.11 -9.41 16.89
N ALA A 67 -3.64 -8.53 16.05
CA ALA A 67 -3.14 -8.39 14.69
C ALA A 67 -1.69 -7.92 14.72
N ARG A 68 -0.86 -8.64 13.98
CA ARG A 68 0.57 -8.36 13.95
C ARG A 68 0.83 -7.07 13.19
N ARG A 69 1.68 -6.23 13.77
CA ARG A 69 2.21 -5.08 13.06
C ARG A 69 3.55 -5.44 12.45
N PHE A 70 3.79 -4.90 11.26
CA PHE A 70 5.02 -5.19 10.52
C PHE A 70 5.96 -4.00 10.56
N THR A 71 7.26 -4.30 10.66
CA THR A 71 8.31 -3.32 10.43
C THR A 71 8.83 -3.50 9.01
N GLU A 72 9.63 -2.56 8.53
CA GLU A 72 10.25 -2.72 7.22
C GLU A 72 11.15 -3.96 7.19
N ASP A 73 11.91 -4.20 8.27
CA ASP A 73 12.78 -5.37 8.35
C ASP A 73 11.98 -6.67 8.26
N ASP A 74 10.83 -6.73 8.93
CA ASP A 74 9.94 -7.89 8.84
C ASP A 74 9.53 -8.15 7.40
N LEU A 75 9.18 -7.10 6.68
CA LEU A 75 8.72 -7.25 5.31
C LEU A 75 9.86 -7.56 4.36
N TRP A 76 11.04 -6.97 4.57
CA TRP A 76 12.22 -7.32 3.78
C TRP A 76 12.57 -8.80 3.93
N ASP A 77 12.51 -9.33 5.15
CA ASP A 77 12.76 -10.76 5.39
C ASP A 77 11.75 -11.61 4.65
N ALA A 78 10.48 -11.22 4.66
CA ALA A 78 9.42 -11.94 3.94
C ALA A 78 9.63 -11.91 2.44
N VAL A 79 10.02 -10.75 1.90
CA VAL A 79 10.27 -10.58 0.47
C VAL A 79 11.48 -11.39 0.00
N ASP A 80 12.51 -11.45 0.84
CA ASP A 80 13.69 -12.29 0.53
C ASP A 80 13.29 -13.76 0.44
N ALA A 81 12.40 -14.21 1.30
CA ALA A 81 11.91 -15.58 1.28
C ALA A 81 10.95 -15.84 0.12
N ASP A 82 10.13 -14.84 -0.24
CA ASP A 82 9.13 -14.95 -1.30
C ASP A 82 9.00 -13.63 -2.06
N PRO A 83 9.77 -13.46 -3.15
CA PRO A 83 9.70 -12.22 -3.95
C PRO A 83 8.33 -11.94 -4.55
N GLY A 84 7.45 -12.95 -4.65
CA GLY A 84 6.10 -12.77 -5.12
C GLY A 84 5.27 -11.81 -4.27
N ILE A 85 5.68 -11.59 -3.02
CA ILE A 85 5.03 -10.63 -2.13
C ILE A 85 5.06 -9.22 -2.70
N ILE A 86 6.13 -8.85 -3.40
CA ILE A 86 6.25 -7.53 -4.05
C ILE A 86 5.09 -7.33 -5.02
N PHE A 87 4.77 -8.35 -5.82
CA PHE A 87 3.67 -8.24 -6.78
C PHE A 87 2.32 -8.19 -6.10
N GLN A 88 2.15 -8.91 -4.98
CA GLN A 88 0.91 -8.84 -4.20
C GLN A 88 0.68 -7.44 -3.66
N ILE A 89 1.74 -6.79 -3.14
CA ILE A 89 1.65 -5.42 -2.63
C ILE A 89 1.27 -4.47 -3.74
N ALA A 90 1.94 -4.56 -4.89
CA ALA A 90 1.68 -3.68 -6.03
C ALA A 90 0.25 -3.84 -6.53
N ASP A 91 -0.23 -5.08 -6.64
CA ASP A 91 -1.60 -5.36 -7.09
C ASP A 91 -2.63 -4.84 -6.10
N ALA A 92 -2.41 -5.06 -4.81
CA ALA A 92 -3.33 -4.57 -3.78
C ALA A 92 -3.38 -3.04 -3.76
N PHE A 93 -2.24 -2.39 -3.90
CA PHE A 93 -2.18 -0.94 -3.95
C PHE A 93 -2.92 -0.40 -5.18
N SER A 94 -2.65 -0.98 -6.35
CA SER A 94 -3.35 -0.58 -7.58
C SER A 94 -4.86 -0.72 -7.46
N ALA A 95 -5.32 -1.84 -6.90
CA ALA A 95 -6.74 -2.06 -6.71
C ALA A 95 -7.35 -1.04 -5.74
N ALA A 96 -6.61 -0.70 -4.69
CA ALA A 96 -7.10 0.23 -3.67
C ALA A 96 -7.21 1.67 -4.18
N ILE A 97 -6.28 2.11 -5.02
CA ILE A 97 -6.29 3.51 -5.50
C ILE A 97 -7.15 3.71 -6.73
N LYS A 98 -7.59 2.62 -7.38
CA LYS A 98 -8.37 2.73 -8.61
C LYS A 98 -9.63 3.60 -8.46
N PRO A 99 -10.46 3.43 -7.43
CA PRO A 99 -11.62 4.31 -7.25
C PRO A 99 -11.22 5.76 -6.97
N LEU A 100 -10.09 5.97 -6.30
CA LEU A 100 -9.61 7.30 -6.00
C LEU A 100 -9.15 8.02 -7.27
N VAL A 101 -8.41 7.33 -8.12
CA VAL A 101 -7.96 7.88 -9.41
C VAL A 101 -9.16 8.20 -10.29
N ALA A 102 -10.15 7.33 -10.32
CA ALA A 102 -11.38 7.57 -11.11
C ALA A 102 -12.10 8.84 -10.64
N LYS A 103 -12.15 9.09 -9.34
CA LYS A 103 -12.76 10.31 -8.82
C LYS A 103 -11.95 11.56 -9.15
N LEU A 104 -10.64 11.46 -9.11
CA LEU A 104 -9.77 12.58 -9.49
C LEU A 104 -9.95 12.93 -10.96
N ASP A 105 -10.00 11.92 -11.82
CA ASP A 105 -10.25 12.15 -13.24
C ASP A 105 -11.58 12.84 -13.47
N GLY A 106 -12.61 12.44 -12.75
CA GLY A 106 -13.92 13.07 -12.84
C GLY A 106 -13.91 14.52 -12.37
N VAL A 107 -13.05 14.85 -11.41
CA VAL A 107 -12.96 16.21 -10.89
C VAL A 107 -12.13 17.11 -11.80
N VAL A 108 -11.05 16.58 -12.37
CA VAL A 108 -10.14 17.40 -13.17
C VAL A 108 -10.46 17.42 -14.63
N ASP A 109 -11.52 16.78 -15.06
CA ASP A 109 -11.91 16.73 -16.45
C ASP A 109 -13.10 17.65 -16.69
N PRO A 110 -12.88 18.94 -16.93
CA PRO A 110 -13.95 19.91 -16.91
C PRO A 110 -14.86 19.84 -18.10
N ASN A 111 -14.46 19.28 -19.14
CA ASN A 111 -15.28 19.25 -20.30
C ASN A 111 -15.31 18.02 -20.93
N SER A 112 -14.79 17.28 -20.17
CA SER A 112 -14.66 16.06 -20.73
C SER A 112 -15.66 15.53 -20.34
#